data_c46ae8a0b44debc911caa057afe27b1d
#
_entry.id   c46ae8a0b44debc911caa057afe27b1d
#
_cell.length_a   1.000
_cell.length_b   1.000
_cell.length_c   1.000
_cell.angle_alpha   90.00
_cell.angle_beta   90.00
_cell.angle_gamma   90.00
#
_symmetry.space_group_name_H-M   'P 1'
#
loop_
_entity.id
_entity.type
_entity.pdbx_description
1 polymer ?
#
loop_
_entity_poly.entity_id
_entity_poly.type
_entity_poly.pdbx_seq_one_letter_code
_entity_poly.pdbx_strand_id
1 'polypeptide(L)'
;MTSRAVAELAQTESVFDALAHAQRRQILLVLRFRGGEMTAGEIAERFACSWPTTTRHLRILERANLVRVKKRGRERVYQLDRKTLRGTVRKWMRWFEDSD
;
A
#
# COMPACT_ATOMS: atom_id res chain seq x y z
N MET A 1 4.78 1.91 27.00
CA MET A 1 3.91 2.26 25.86
C MET A 1 2.59 1.53 25.95
N THR A 2 1.50 2.17 25.55
CA THR A 2 0.20 1.53 25.49
C THR A 2 0.14 0.60 24.28
N SER A 3 -0.78 -0.38 24.31
CA SER A 3 -1.02 -1.26 23.16
C SER A 3 -1.36 -0.48 21.89
N ARG A 4 -2.10 0.62 22.04
CA ARG A 4 -2.46 1.48 20.94
C ARG A 4 -1.24 2.13 20.30
N ALA A 5 -0.33 2.64 21.12
CA ALA A 5 0.89 3.27 20.63
C ALA A 5 1.76 2.26 19.89
N VAL A 6 1.86 1.04 20.43
CA VAL A 6 2.63 -0.02 19.77
C VAL A 6 2.01 -0.37 18.43
N ALA A 7 0.68 -0.48 18.36
CA ALA A 7 -0.02 -0.79 17.12
C ALA A 7 0.17 0.31 16.07
N GLU A 8 0.14 1.58 16.50
CA GLU A 8 0.37 2.70 15.58
C GLU A 8 1.79 2.70 15.03
N LEU A 9 2.78 2.41 15.88
CA LEU A 9 4.17 2.31 15.44
C LEU A 9 4.33 1.16 14.44
N ALA A 10 3.73 0.01 14.72
CA ALA A 10 3.81 -1.14 13.83
C ALA A 10 3.17 -0.81 12.47
N GLN A 11 2.04 -0.12 12.47
CA GLN A 11 1.38 0.29 11.23
C GLN A 11 2.27 1.23 10.43
N THR A 12 2.90 2.19 11.09
CA THR A 12 3.81 3.13 10.43
C THR A 12 4.98 2.38 9.78
N GLU A 13 5.58 1.46 10.52
CA GLU A 13 6.70 0.68 9.99
C GLU A 13 6.28 -0.18 8.79
N SER A 14 5.09 -0.79 8.84
CA SER A 14 4.58 -1.57 7.73
C SER A 14 4.42 -0.72 6.47
N VAL A 15 3.93 0.50 6.62
CA VAL A 15 3.76 1.42 5.49
C VAL A 15 5.12 1.77 4.90
N PHE A 16 6.10 2.14 5.73
CA PHE A 16 7.41 2.51 5.21
C PHE A 16 8.14 1.32 4.59
N ASP A 17 7.99 0.12 5.15
CA ASP A 17 8.53 -1.08 4.53
C ASP A 17 7.94 -1.29 3.13
N ALA A 18 6.62 -1.15 3.00
CA ALA A 18 5.96 -1.28 1.71
C ALA A 18 6.47 -0.24 0.72
N LEU A 19 6.66 0.99 1.18
CA LEU A 19 7.11 2.09 0.32
C LEU A 19 8.60 2.05 0.01
N ALA A 20 9.37 1.22 0.70
CA ALA A 20 10.81 1.15 0.48
C ALA A 20 11.19 0.55 -0.88
N HIS A 21 10.30 -0.20 -1.50
CA HIS A 21 10.56 -0.85 -2.78
C HIS A 21 9.93 -0.04 -3.91
N ALA A 22 10.75 0.32 -4.90
CA ALA A 22 10.32 1.17 -6.00
C ALA A 22 9.10 0.62 -6.73
N GLN A 23 9.08 -0.69 -6.98
CA GLN A 23 7.98 -1.30 -7.71
C GLN A 23 6.66 -1.21 -6.97
N ARG A 24 6.70 -1.33 -5.64
CA ARG A 24 5.49 -1.18 -4.83
C ARG A 24 4.96 0.26 -4.86
N ARG A 25 5.87 1.24 -4.84
CA ARG A 25 5.46 2.64 -5.01
C ARG A 25 4.81 2.87 -6.37
N GLN A 26 5.36 2.25 -7.41
CA GLN A 26 4.80 2.35 -8.76
C GLN A 26 3.43 1.70 -8.85
N ILE A 27 3.22 0.57 -8.19
CA ILE A 27 1.90 -0.07 -8.15
C ILE A 27 0.87 0.88 -7.55
N LEU A 28 1.21 1.53 -6.45
CA LEU A 28 0.29 2.49 -5.82
C LEU A 28 -0.03 3.66 -6.75
N LEU A 29 0.96 4.18 -7.44
CA LEU A 29 0.75 5.28 -8.38
C LEU A 29 -0.14 4.86 -9.55
N VAL A 30 0.11 3.69 -10.11
CA VAL A 30 -0.71 3.19 -11.21
C VAL A 30 -2.15 2.96 -10.76
N LEU A 31 -2.34 2.39 -9.57
CA LEU A 31 -3.69 2.25 -9.01
C LEU A 31 -4.38 3.62 -8.91
N ARG A 32 -3.67 4.63 -8.42
CA ARG A 32 -4.21 5.97 -8.29
C ARG A 32 -4.70 6.53 -9.64
N PHE A 33 -3.88 6.35 -10.67
CA PHE A 33 -4.20 6.92 -11.98
C PHE A 33 -5.16 6.07 -12.81
N ARG A 34 -5.42 4.83 -12.39
CA ARG A 34 -6.35 3.94 -13.08
C ARG A 34 -7.70 3.87 -12.36
N GLY A 35 -8.05 4.89 -11.62
CA GLY A 35 -9.35 4.97 -10.97
C GLY A 35 -9.41 4.35 -9.57
N GLY A 36 -8.27 3.95 -9.02
CA GLY A 36 -8.19 3.44 -7.66
C GLY A 36 -8.26 1.94 -7.51
N GLU A 37 -8.50 1.20 -8.58
CA GLU A 37 -8.54 -0.25 -8.49
C GLU A 37 -8.07 -0.93 -9.78
N MET A 38 -7.48 -2.13 -9.62
CA MET A 38 -7.04 -2.98 -10.72
C MET A 38 -7.13 -4.42 -10.29
N THR A 39 -7.31 -5.32 -11.26
CA THR A 39 -7.21 -6.75 -10.97
C THR A 39 -5.75 -7.15 -10.82
N ALA A 40 -5.51 -8.29 -10.15
CA ALA A 40 -4.15 -8.83 -10.03
C ALA A 40 -3.54 -9.07 -11.42
N GLY A 41 -4.32 -9.55 -12.36
CA GLY A 41 -3.85 -9.78 -13.73
C GLY A 41 -3.41 -8.50 -14.42
N GLU A 42 -4.19 -7.45 -14.28
CA GLU A 42 -3.84 -6.15 -14.86
C GLU A 42 -2.54 -5.61 -14.26
N ILE A 43 -2.36 -5.78 -12.96
CA ILE A 43 -1.13 -5.33 -12.29
C ILE A 43 0.07 -6.12 -12.79
N ALA A 44 -0.04 -7.45 -12.84
CA ALA A 44 1.05 -8.30 -13.30
C ALA A 44 1.44 -7.97 -14.75
N GLU A 45 0.46 -7.77 -15.60
CA GLU A 45 0.68 -7.44 -17.01
C GLU A 45 1.35 -6.07 -17.15
N ARG A 46 0.90 -5.10 -16.36
CA ARG A 46 1.43 -3.73 -16.42
C ARG A 46 2.90 -3.64 -16.06
N PHE A 47 3.35 -4.47 -15.12
CA PHE A 47 4.72 -4.37 -14.62
C PHE A 47 5.64 -5.47 -15.15
N ALA A 48 5.14 -6.33 -16.01
CA ALA A 48 5.91 -7.44 -16.61
C ALA A 48 6.63 -8.28 -15.56
N CYS A 49 6.02 -8.42 -14.39
CA CYS A 49 6.57 -9.23 -13.31
C CYS A 49 6.02 -10.65 -13.37
N SER A 50 6.78 -11.58 -12.82
CA SER A 50 6.25 -12.92 -12.63
C SER A 50 5.09 -12.87 -11.62
N TRP A 51 4.20 -13.85 -11.71
CA TRP A 51 3.10 -13.95 -10.76
C TRP A 51 3.56 -14.05 -9.30
N PRO A 52 4.60 -14.86 -8.97
CA PRO A 52 5.07 -14.91 -7.60
C PRO A 52 5.58 -13.56 -7.09
N THR A 53 6.28 -12.82 -7.92
CA THR A 53 6.79 -11.49 -7.54
C THR A 53 5.65 -10.51 -7.34
N THR A 54 4.70 -10.49 -8.28
CA THR A 54 3.53 -9.62 -8.17
C THR A 54 2.73 -9.94 -6.91
N THR A 55 2.49 -11.22 -6.65
CA THR A 55 1.76 -11.66 -5.46
C THR A 55 2.46 -11.20 -4.18
N ARG A 56 3.79 -11.29 -4.14
CA ARG A 56 4.55 -10.86 -2.97
C ARG A 56 4.38 -9.37 -2.72
N HIS A 57 4.52 -8.57 -3.77
CA HIS A 57 4.35 -7.11 -3.65
C HIS A 57 2.94 -6.75 -3.17
N LEU A 58 1.94 -7.37 -3.75
CA LEU A 58 0.55 -7.10 -3.39
C LEU A 58 0.24 -7.53 -1.96
N ARG A 59 0.84 -8.64 -1.51
CA ARG A 59 0.65 -9.11 -0.15
C ARG A 59 1.26 -8.14 0.87
N ILE A 60 2.43 -7.59 0.55
CA ILE A 60 3.09 -6.61 1.41
C ILE A 60 2.25 -5.32 1.48
N LEU A 61 1.74 -4.86 0.34
CA LEU A 61 0.87 -3.68 0.30
C LEU A 61 -0.43 -3.90 1.08
N GLU A 62 -0.99 -5.10 0.98
CA GLU A 62 -2.20 -5.45 1.72
C GLU A 62 -1.97 -5.47 3.22
N ARG A 63 -0.87 -6.06 3.66
CA ARG A 63 -0.51 -6.11 5.09
C ARG A 63 -0.28 -4.72 5.67
N ALA A 64 0.19 -3.80 4.85
CA ALA A 64 0.39 -2.41 5.27
C ALA A 64 -0.91 -1.59 5.21
N ASN A 65 -2.01 -2.22 4.82
CA ASN A 65 -3.32 -1.57 4.67
C ASN A 65 -3.34 -0.46 3.62
N LEU A 66 -2.44 -0.55 2.64
CA LEU A 66 -2.37 0.41 1.54
C LEU A 66 -3.26 0.01 0.37
N VAL A 67 -3.61 -1.27 0.30
CA VAL A 67 -4.59 -1.77 -0.65
C VAL A 67 -5.54 -2.72 0.07
N ARG A 68 -6.77 -2.77 -0.40
CA ARG A 68 -7.78 -3.72 0.05
C ARG A 68 -8.08 -4.66 -1.09
N VAL A 69 -8.31 -5.92 -0.75
CA VAL A 69 -8.57 -6.95 -1.75
C VAL A 69 -10.01 -7.39 -1.63
N LYS A 70 -10.68 -7.46 -2.77
CA LYS A 70 -12.00 -8.07 -2.82
C LYS A 70 -12.08 -9.00 -4.03
N LYS A 71 -12.94 -9.99 -3.95
CA LYS A 71 -13.19 -10.88 -5.07
C LYS A 71 -14.31 -10.35 -5.93
N ARG A 72 -14.11 -10.41 -7.24
CA ARG A 72 -15.13 -10.08 -8.22
C ARG A 72 -15.15 -11.25 -9.22
N GLY A 73 -16.07 -12.20 -9.00
CA GLY A 73 -16.05 -13.45 -9.76
C GLY A 73 -14.81 -14.24 -9.40
N ARG A 74 -14.00 -14.59 -10.39
CA ARG A 74 -12.75 -15.34 -10.20
C ARG A 74 -11.54 -14.43 -10.00
N GLU A 75 -11.74 -13.13 -10.11
CA GLU A 75 -10.64 -12.18 -10.05
C GLU A 75 -10.50 -11.57 -8.67
N ARG A 76 -9.26 -11.28 -8.30
CA ARG A 76 -8.97 -10.46 -7.13
C ARG A 76 -8.78 -9.04 -7.60
N VAL A 77 -9.51 -8.12 -6.97
CA VAL A 77 -9.44 -6.70 -7.29
C VAL A 77 -8.76 -5.99 -6.13
N TYR A 78 -7.72 -5.24 -6.44
CA TYR A 78 -6.96 -4.48 -5.45
C TYR A 78 -7.36 -3.03 -5.53
N GLN A 79 -7.84 -2.52 -4.39
CA GLN A 79 -8.30 -1.13 -4.28
C GLN A 79 -7.32 -0.34 -3.45
N LEU A 80 -6.91 0.82 -3.96
CA LEU A 80 -6.00 1.71 -3.25
C LEU A 80 -6.71 2.33 -2.04
N ASP A 81 -6.06 2.27 -0.88
CA ASP A 81 -6.53 2.97 0.30
C ASP A 81 -5.69 4.25 0.49
N ARG A 82 -6.06 5.29 -0.22
CA ARG A 82 -5.36 6.58 -0.19
C ARG A 82 -5.37 7.19 1.21
N LYS A 83 -6.47 7.01 1.91
CA LYS A 83 -6.65 7.61 3.24
C LYS A 83 -5.63 7.06 4.23
N THR A 84 -5.43 5.74 4.22
CA THR A 84 -4.44 5.11 5.10
C THR A 84 -3.04 5.55 4.74
N LEU A 85 -2.70 5.53 3.45
CA LEU A 85 -1.37 5.96 3.00
C LEU A 85 -1.09 7.39 3.42
N ARG A 86 -1.98 8.29 3.06
CA ARG A 86 -1.81 9.72 3.34
C ARG A 86 -1.79 10.00 4.83
N GLY A 87 -2.71 9.38 5.57
CA GLY A 87 -2.82 9.59 7.01
C GLY A 87 -1.59 9.14 7.76
N THR A 88 -1.05 7.97 7.41
CA THR A 88 0.14 7.43 8.07
C THR A 88 1.35 8.30 7.83
N VAL A 89 1.59 8.67 6.58
CA VAL A 89 2.75 9.49 6.23
C VAL A 89 2.65 10.88 6.86
N ARG A 90 1.47 11.49 6.83
CA ARG A 90 1.27 12.81 7.44
C ARG A 90 1.47 12.80 8.95
N LYS A 91 1.02 11.77 9.64
CA LYS A 91 1.24 11.65 11.08
C LYS A 91 2.72 11.63 11.42
N TRP A 92 3.49 10.86 10.63
CA TRP A 92 4.93 10.79 10.85
C TRP A 92 5.59 12.12 10.52
N MET A 93 5.17 12.78 9.44
CA MET A 93 5.72 14.07 9.02
C MET A 93 5.53 15.17 10.06
N ARG A 94 4.47 15.09 10.87
CA ARG A 94 4.19 16.10 11.89
C ARG A 94 5.31 16.27 12.90
N TRP A 95 6.09 15.22 13.15
CA TRP A 95 7.22 15.29 14.06
C TRP A 95 8.31 16.24 13.57
N PHE A 96 8.29 16.59 12.30
CA PHE A 96 9.30 17.41 11.64
C PHE A 96 8.74 18.74 11.15
N GLU A 97 7.49 19.03 11.44
CA GLU A 97 6.85 20.27 11.04
C GLU A 97 6.82 21.21 12.25
N ASP A 98 7.97 21.73 12.58
CA ASP A 98 8.05 22.65 13.70
C ASP A 98 7.66 24.05 13.32
N SER A 99 7.29 24.82 14.33
CA SER A 99 6.87 26.18 14.17
C SER A 99 8.02 27.18 14.13
N ASP A 100 9.22 26.75 14.28
CA ASP A 100 10.36 27.67 14.27
C ASP A 100 10.87 28.01 12.88
#